data_4a3a4338d5f4ea96749724aa4789c81d
#
_entry.id   4a3a4338d5f4ea96749724aa4789c81d
#
_cell.length_a   1.000
_cell.length_b   1.000
_cell.length_c   1.000
_cell.angle_alpha   90.00
_cell.angle_beta   90.00
_cell.angle_gamma   90.00
#
_symmetry.space_group_name_H-M   'P 1'
#
loop_
_entity.id
_entity.type
_entity.pdbx_description
1 polymer ?
#
loop_
_entity_poly.entity_id
_entity_poly.type
_entity_poly.pdbx_seq_one_letter_code
_entity_poly.pdbx_strand_id
1 'polypeptide(L)'
;MSYLFTSESVSEGHPDKVSDQISDALLDQFLAYDDKAHCAIETFCTTGQVVIMGEVRSSEYVDLQTIARKTIKEIGYTKSEYQFDGDSCGVLTAIHEQSDDINRGVSREEDYDQGAGDQGMMFGYATNETDNYMPVSLDLAQLIMRVLADIRKEGKVMTYLRPDSKSQVTVEYSDDNIPQRIDTIVVSTQHDDFIKKADGSDDDEAMLAKIREDVVNILIPRVKELLGEKVLALFNDDIKYFVNPTGKFVIGGPHGDTGLTGRKIIVDTYGGKGAHGGGAFSGKDSSKVDRSAAYATRHIAKNMVAAGVADEMLVQVSYAIGVAKPVSVYVNTYGRKHVDMSDGEIANKISEMFDLRPKAIEKELKLRQPMYLETAAYGHMGRKAETVKKTFTSRYHETKTMDVELFTWEKLDLVEKIKKEFGL
;
A
#
# COMPACT_ATOMS: atom_id res chain seq x y z
N MET A 1 2.69 -7.18 32.27
CA MET A 1 2.31 -5.77 31.98
C MET A 1 1.75 -5.71 30.57
N SER A 2 1.19 -4.59 30.17
CA SER A 2 0.70 -4.38 28.80
C SER A 2 1.28 -3.08 28.24
N TYR A 3 1.25 -2.90 26.90
CA TYR A 3 1.69 -1.68 26.23
C TYR A 3 0.71 -1.30 25.12
N LEU A 4 0.70 -0.02 24.74
CA LEU A 4 -0.10 0.47 23.63
C LEU A 4 0.76 0.62 22.38
N PHE A 5 0.24 0.15 21.24
CA PHE A 5 0.86 0.33 19.94
C PHE A 5 -0.15 0.92 18.95
N THR A 6 0.32 1.85 18.14
CA THR A 6 -0.53 2.62 17.23
C THR A 6 -0.02 2.52 15.79
N SER A 7 -0.95 2.29 14.86
CA SER A 7 -0.70 2.45 13.43
C SER A 7 -1.70 3.43 12.82
N GLU A 8 -1.29 4.05 11.72
CA GLU A 8 -2.16 4.97 10.96
C GLU A 8 -2.36 4.49 9.53
N SER A 9 -3.42 4.98 8.91
CA SER A 9 -3.66 4.85 7.48
C SER A 9 -4.27 6.13 6.92
N VAL A 10 -4.23 6.26 5.59
CA VAL A 10 -4.80 7.39 4.86
C VAL A 10 -5.64 6.89 3.69
N SER A 11 -6.62 7.69 3.26
CA SER A 11 -7.46 7.36 2.12
C SER A 11 -6.74 7.52 0.77
N GLU A 12 -7.36 7.00 -0.28
CA GLU A 12 -6.94 7.23 -1.67
C GLU A 12 -6.87 8.72 -2.05
N GLY A 13 -7.65 9.57 -1.36
CA GLY A 13 -7.67 11.03 -1.59
C GLY A 13 -6.61 11.81 -0.84
N HIS A 14 -5.83 11.19 0.05
CA HIS A 14 -4.68 11.85 0.68
C HIS A 14 -3.65 12.28 -0.38
N PRO A 15 -3.05 13.50 -0.30
CA PRO A 15 -2.16 14.02 -1.34
C PRO A 15 -1.04 13.07 -1.74
N ASP A 16 -0.35 12.44 -0.79
CA ASP A 16 0.70 11.47 -1.08
C ASP A 16 0.15 10.24 -1.81
N LYS A 17 -1.06 9.76 -1.45
CA LYS A 17 -1.67 8.61 -2.13
C LYS A 17 -2.25 8.96 -3.50
N VAL A 18 -2.66 10.21 -3.72
CA VAL A 18 -2.98 10.72 -5.08
C VAL A 18 -1.73 10.61 -5.96
N SER A 19 -0.57 11.03 -5.46
CA SER A 19 0.71 10.97 -6.17
C SER A 19 1.12 9.51 -6.46
N ASP A 20 1.01 8.62 -5.48
CA ASP A 20 1.30 7.19 -5.65
C ASP A 20 0.40 6.55 -6.71
N GLN A 21 -0.91 6.82 -6.68
CA GLN A 21 -1.86 6.29 -7.64
C GLN A 21 -1.61 6.78 -9.07
N ILE A 22 -1.24 8.05 -9.26
CA ILE A 22 -0.87 8.57 -10.58
C ILE A 22 0.39 7.86 -11.10
N SER A 23 1.42 7.71 -10.28
CA SER A 23 2.67 7.04 -10.64
C SER A 23 2.44 5.58 -11.02
N ASP A 24 1.63 4.83 -10.26
CA ASP A 24 1.33 3.43 -10.55
C ASP A 24 0.33 3.25 -11.71
N ALA A 25 -0.60 4.17 -11.93
CA ALA A 25 -1.46 4.16 -13.12
C ALA A 25 -0.66 4.33 -14.41
N LEU A 26 0.37 5.18 -14.36
CA LEU A 26 1.29 5.37 -15.49
C LEU A 26 2.16 4.14 -15.72
N LEU A 27 2.71 3.54 -14.66
CA LEU A 27 3.46 2.29 -14.74
C LEU A 27 2.60 1.17 -15.36
N ASP A 28 1.36 1.00 -14.91
CA ASP A 28 0.44 0.00 -15.44
C ASP A 28 0.15 0.23 -16.92
N GLN A 29 0.00 1.48 -17.34
CA GLN A 29 -0.24 1.82 -18.74
C GLN A 29 0.97 1.45 -19.62
N PHE A 30 2.20 1.69 -19.17
CA PHE A 30 3.40 1.25 -19.89
C PHE A 30 3.46 -0.27 -19.97
N LEU A 31 3.30 -0.98 -18.84
CA LEU A 31 3.37 -2.44 -18.80
C LEU A 31 2.27 -3.14 -19.60
N ALA A 32 1.11 -2.52 -19.76
CA ALA A 32 0.03 -3.08 -20.55
C ALA A 32 0.39 -3.23 -22.03
N TYR A 33 1.25 -2.36 -22.57
CA TYR A 33 1.65 -2.35 -23.98
C TYR A 33 3.09 -2.80 -24.19
N ASP A 34 3.96 -2.63 -23.18
CA ASP A 34 5.36 -3.05 -23.20
C ASP A 34 5.71 -3.73 -21.86
N ASP A 35 5.67 -5.06 -21.82
CA ASP A 35 6.00 -5.85 -20.62
C ASP A 35 7.49 -5.78 -20.24
N LYS A 36 8.34 -5.17 -21.10
CA LYS A 36 9.76 -4.91 -20.85
C LYS A 36 10.04 -3.47 -20.41
N ALA A 37 9.02 -2.65 -20.25
CA ALA A 37 9.19 -1.26 -19.83
C ALA A 37 9.94 -1.18 -18.48
N HIS A 38 10.87 -0.23 -18.38
CA HIS A 38 11.53 0.14 -17.15
C HIS A 38 11.07 1.53 -16.76
N CYS A 39 10.50 1.66 -15.57
CA CYS A 39 9.91 2.90 -15.09
C CYS A 39 10.42 3.22 -13.68
N ALA A 40 10.70 4.50 -13.46
CA ALA A 40 10.89 5.12 -12.17
C ALA A 40 10.18 6.47 -12.23
N ILE A 41 8.86 6.47 -11.97
CA ILE A 41 7.99 7.63 -12.15
C ILE A 41 7.60 8.16 -10.78
N GLU A 42 7.88 9.43 -10.55
CA GLU A 42 7.50 10.15 -9.36
C GLU A 42 6.51 11.25 -9.71
N THR A 43 5.52 11.45 -8.84
CA THR A 43 4.49 12.45 -8.99
C THR A 43 4.48 13.38 -7.78
N PHE A 44 4.37 14.66 -8.05
CA PHE A 44 4.12 15.70 -7.07
C PHE A 44 2.75 16.31 -7.35
N CYS A 45 1.94 16.54 -6.32
CA CYS A 45 0.67 17.23 -6.45
C CYS A 45 0.49 18.30 -5.36
N THR A 46 -0.11 19.42 -5.74
CA THR A 46 -0.42 20.56 -4.85
C THR A 46 -1.65 21.28 -5.40
N THR A 47 -2.02 22.42 -4.81
CA THR A 47 -3.16 23.24 -5.26
C THR A 47 -3.13 23.46 -6.78
N GLY A 48 -4.14 22.93 -7.46
CA GLY A 48 -4.35 23.13 -8.90
C GLY A 48 -3.25 22.58 -9.81
N GLN A 49 -2.30 21.77 -9.32
CA GLN A 49 -1.13 21.35 -10.09
C GLN A 49 -0.67 19.94 -9.81
N VAL A 50 -0.24 19.25 -10.87
CA VAL A 50 0.47 17.96 -10.85
C VAL A 50 1.74 18.08 -11.66
N VAL A 51 2.86 17.54 -11.15
CA VAL A 51 4.12 17.41 -11.88
C VAL A 51 4.50 15.92 -11.89
N ILE A 52 4.68 15.37 -13.08
CA ILE A 52 5.10 13.98 -13.31
C ILE A 52 6.54 13.99 -13.78
N MET A 53 7.43 13.31 -13.09
CA MET A 53 8.86 13.31 -13.39
C MET A 53 9.46 11.92 -13.23
N GLY A 54 10.68 11.74 -13.70
CA GLY A 54 11.42 10.48 -13.56
C GLY A 54 11.95 9.94 -14.88
N GLU A 55 12.30 8.66 -14.89
CA GLU A 55 12.90 7.99 -16.03
C GLU A 55 12.03 6.84 -16.53
N VAL A 56 11.88 6.75 -17.85
CA VAL A 56 11.18 5.66 -18.51
C VAL A 56 12.00 5.16 -19.70
N ARG A 57 12.13 3.84 -19.81
CA ARG A 57 12.61 3.17 -21.01
C ARG A 57 11.51 2.23 -21.49
N SER A 58 10.90 2.57 -22.61
CA SER A 58 9.86 1.78 -23.24
C SER A 58 9.84 2.00 -24.74
N SER A 59 9.37 1.00 -25.48
CA SER A 59 9.08 1.12 -26.91
C SER A 59 7.79 1.90 -27.17
N GLU A 60 7.00 2.17 -26.13
CA GLU A 60 5.65 2.69 -26.23
C GLU A 60 5.54 4.13 -25.77
N TYR A 61 4.61 4.86 -26.37
CA TYR A 61 4.24 6.20 -25.95
C TYR A 61 2.95 6.18 -25.14
N VAL A 62 2.96 6.84 -23.98
CA VAL A 62 1.82 6.98 -23.08
C VAL A 62 1.41 8.44 -22.95
N ASP A 63 0.11 8.72 -23.07
CA ASP A 63 -0.46 10.03 -22.79
C ASP A 63 -0.56 10.25 -21.28
N LEU A 64 0.54 10.75 -20.70
CA LEU A 64 0.70 10.92 -19.24
C LEU A 64 -0.40 11.82 -18.66
N GLN A 65 -0.77 12.91 -19.37
CA GLN A 65 -1.77 13.86 -18.89
C GLN A 65 -3.16 13.23 -18.82
N THR A 66 -3.56 12.49 -19.85
CA THR A 66 -4.87 11.82 -19.87
C THR A 66 -4.98 10.79 -18.75
N ILE A 67 -3.94 9.99 -18.49
CA ILE A 67 -3.94 9.00 -17.41
C ILE A 67 -4.01 9.70 -16.05
N ALA A 68 -3.17 10.70 -15.79
CA ALA A 68 -3.20 11.45 -14.53
C ALA A 68 -4.59 12.05 -14.25
N ARG A 69 -5.20 12.72 -15.22
CA ARG A 69 -6.54 13.31 -15.08
C ARG A 69 -7.62 12.26 -14.81
N LYS A 70 -7.54 11.10 -15.47
CA LYS A 70 -8.44 9.98 -15.24
C LYS A 70 -8.31 9.50 -13.80
N THR A 71 -7.10 9.25 -13.31
CA THR A 71 -6.82 8.80 -11.95
C THR A 71 -7.36 9.79 -10.92
N ILE A 72 -7.09 11.09 -11.08
CA ILE A 72 -7.59 12.13 -10.18
C ILE A 72 -9.13 12.11 -10.09
N LYS A 73 -9.83 11.93 -11.24
CA LYS A 73 -11.30 11.85 -11.25
C LYS A 73 -11.83 10.57 -10.61
N GLU A 74 -11.17 9.44 -10.81
CA GLU A 74 -11.55 8.15 -10.19
C GLU A 74 -11.39 8.16 -8.67
N ILE A 75 -10.40 8.89 -8.15
CA ILE A 75 -10.24 9.17 -6.72
C ILE A 75 -11.42 9.99 -6.18
N GLY A 76 -12.00 10.88 -6.99
CA GLY A 76 -13.14 11.71 -6.61
C GLY A 76 -12.88 13.20 -6.59
N TYR A 77 -11.73 13.67 -7.06
CA TYR A 77 -11.46 15.09 -7.27
C TYR A 77 -12.06 15.57 -8.61
N THR A 78 -13.36 15.86 -8.55
CA THR A 78 -14.21 16.18 -9.72
C THR A 78 -14.85 17.56 -9.67
N LYS A 79 -14.61 18.32 -8.58
CA LYS A 79 -15.24 19.62 -8.36
C LYS A 79 -14.17 20.72 -8.26
N SER A 80 -14.36 21.82 -8.98
CA SER A 80 -13.44 22.97 -8.96
C SER A 80 -13.32 23.63 -7.57
N GLU A 81 -14.33 23.51 -6.72
CA GLU A 81 -14.31 24.01 -5.34
C GLU A 81 -13.27 23.31 -4.46
N TYR A 82 -12.79 22.13 -4.86
CA TYR A 82 -11.69 21.45 -4.18
C TYR A 82 -10.32 22.07 -4.49
N GLN A 83 -10.27 23.03 -5.45
CA GLN A 83 -9.07 23.68 -5.96
C GLN A 83 -7.96 22.71 -6.40
N PHE A 84 -8.37 21.50 -6.67
CA PHE A 84 -7.62 20.41 -7.29
C PHE A 84 -8.64 19.45 -7.89
N ASP A 85 -8.74 19.41 -9.20
CA ASP A 85 -9.67 18.50 -9.89
C ASP A 85 -9.08 18.02 -11.22
N GLY A 86 -9.56 16.88 -11.69
CA GLY A 86 -9.02 16.21 -12.87
C GLY A 86 -9.23 16.95 -14.20
N ASP A 87 -10.17 17.88 -14.28
CA ASP A 87 -10.45 18.62 -15.53
C ASP A 87 -9.65 19.93 -15.61
N SER A 88 -9.44 20.65 -14.50
CA SER A 88 -8.86 22.00 -14.50
C SER A 88 -7.42 22.08 -13.99
N CYS A 89 -6.90 21.11 -13.22
CA CYS A 89 -5.53 21.19 -12.71
C CYS A 89 -4.49 21.22 -13.85
N GLY A 90 -3.40 21.97 -13.65
CA GLY A 90 -2.23 21.94 -14.53
C GLY A 90 -1.50 20.60 -14.40
N VAL A 91 -1.13 19.97 -15.51
CA VAL A 91 -0.32 18.74 -15.52
C VAL A 91 0.96 19.02 -16.29
N LEU A 92 2.08 19.04 -15.60
CA LEU A 92 3.42 19.21 -16.17
C LEU A 92 4.13 17.85 -16.19
N THR A 93 4.96 17.63 -17.20
CA THR A 93 5.71 16.39 -17.37
C THR A 93 7.18 16.66 -17.62
N ALA A 94 8.05 15.93 -16.92
CA ALA A 94 9.52 15.98 -17.03
C ALA A 94 10.07 14.54 -16.95
N ILE A 95 9.70 13.71 -17.94
CA ILE A 95 10.17 12.34 -18.09
C ILE A 95 11.37 12.32 -19.02
N HIS A 96 12.42 11.59 -18.62
CA HIS A 96 13.65 11.37 -19.37
C HIS A 96 13.82 9.90 -19.73
N GLU A 97 14.69 9.61 -20.72
CA GLU A 97 15.17 8.25 -20.93
C GLU A 97 16.07 7.79 -19.78
N GLN A 98 15.95 6.53 -19.39
CA GLN A 98 16.82 5.93 -18.37
C GLN A 98 18.29 5.92 -18.84
N SER A 99 19.23 6.27 -17.96
CA SER A 99 20.65 6.31 -18.23
C SER A 99 21.21 4.95 -18.68
N ASP A 100 22.01 4.95 -19.75
CA ASP A 100 22.70 3.76 -20.25
C ASP A 100 23.72 3.19 -19.23
N ASP A 101 24.27 4.01 -18.33
CA ASP A 101 25.23 3.57 -17.33
C ASP A 101 24.60 2.66 -16.27
N ILE A 102 23.37 2.95 -15.86
CA ILE A 102 22.59 2.08 -14.95
C ILE A 102 22.29 0.75 -15.67
N ASN A 103 21.92 0.82 -16.94
CA ASN A 103 21.57 -0.34 -17.72
C ASN A 103 22.76 -1.33 -17.89
N ARG A 104 23.99 -0.84 -18.09
CA ARG A 104 25.20 -1.68 -18.21
C ARG A 104 25.52 -2.47 -16.94
N GLY A 105 25.21 -1.93 -15.78
CA GLY A 105 25.41 -2.60 -14.49
C GLY A 105 24.40 -3.72 -14.22
N VAL A 106 23.21 -3.65 -14.83
CA VAL A 106 22.07 -4.51 -14.55
C VAL A 106 21.88 -5.58 -15.62
N SER A 107 22.02 -5.25 -16.92
CA SER A 107 21.79 -6.18 -18.03
C SER A 107 22.94 -7.17 -18.19
N ARG A 108 22.64 -8.47 -18.26
CA ARG A 108 23.58 -9.57 -18.50
C ARG A 108 23.09 -10.44 -19.67
N GLU A 109 23.99 -11.24 -20.27
CA GLU A 109 23.65 -12.17 -21.35
C GLU A 109 22.68 -13.26 -20.88
N GLU A 110 22.82 -13.74 -19.63
CA GLU A 110 21.88 -14.67 -19.03
C GLU A 110 20.87 -13.94 -18.14
N ASP A 111 19.58 -14.13 -18.40
CA ASP A 111 18.45 -13.47 -17.71
C ASP A 111 18.53 -13.56 -16.18
N TYR A 112 18.94 -14.73 -15.64
CA TYR A 112 19.00 -14.94 -14.19
C TYR A 112 20.23 -14.32 -13.52
N ASP A 113 21.21 -13.85 -14.27
CA ASP A 113 22.38 -13.14 -13.75
C ASP A 113 22.22 -11.62 -13.78
N GLN A 114 21.02 -11.14 -14.13
CA GLN A 114 20.66 -9.72 -14.01
C GLN A 114 20.94 -9.25 -12.59
N GLY A 115 21.83 -8.26 -12.45
CA GLY A 115 22.17 -7.67 -11.17
C GLY A 115 21.03 -6.83 -10.59
N ALA A 116 21.06 -6.62 -9.27
CA ALA A 116 20.15 -5.69 -8.64
C ALA A 116 20.35 -4.27 -9.21
N GLY A 117 19.24 -3.58 -9.50
CA GLY A 117 19.26 -2.23 -10.08
C GLY A 117 19.74 -1.15 -9.10
N ASP A 118 19.77 -1.46 -7.82
CA ASP A 118 20.30 -0.60 -6.76
C ASP A 118 20.80 -1.44 -5.58
N GLN A 119 21.56 -0.81 -4.70
CA GLN A 119 21.83 -1.33 -3.37
C GLN A 119 20.65 -1.07 -2.45
N GLY A 120 20.44 -1.90 -1.43
CA GLY A 120 19.40 -1.64 -0.44
C GLY A 120 19.13 -2.83 0.47
N MET A 121 18.28 -2.59 1.44
CA MET A 121 17.72 -3.62 2.30
C MET A 121 16.20 -3.55 2.24
N MET A 122 15.55 -4.70 2.11
CA MET A 122 14.10 -4.83 1.98
C MET A 122 13.60 -5.77 3.06
N PHE A 123 12.38 -5.54 3.53
CA PHE A 123 11.80 -6.27 4.63
C PHE A 123 10.43 -6.83 4.28
N GLY A 124 10.18 -8.05 4.73
CA GLY A 124 8.88 -8.66 4.81
C GLY A 124 8.53 -8.99 6.25
N TYR A 125 7.27 -8.79 6.62
CA TYR A 125 6.78 -9.08 7.95
C TYR A 125 5.44 -9.80 7.86
N ALA A 126 5.18 -10.69 8.82
CA ALA A 126 3.89 -11.33 9.01
C ALA A 126 3.67 -11.67 10.49
N THR A 127 2.42 -11.65 10.92
CA THR A 127 1.98 -12.05 12.26
C THR A 127 0.65 -12.78 12.18
N ASN A 128 0.38 -13.68 13.11
CA ASN A 128 -0.89 -14.42 13.15
C ASN A 128 -2.04 -13.65 13.85
N GLU A 129 -1.88 -12.33 14.05
CA GLU A 129 -2.88 -11.47 14.71
C GLU A 129 -4.20 -11.40 13.92
N THR A 130 -4.11 -11.40 12.58
CA THR A 130 -5.26 -11.32 11.66
C THR A 130 -5.25 -12.46 10.65
N ASP A 131 -6.36 -12.71 9.98
CA ASP A 131 -6.49 -13.79 9.00
C ASP A 131 -5.66 -13.54 7.72
N ASN A 132 -5.31 -12.29 7.45
CA ASN A 132 -4.41 -11.89 6.35
C ASN A 132 -2.94 -11.74 6.77
N TYR A 133 -2.62 -12.14 8.00
CA TYR A 133 -1.26 -12.11 8.56
C TYR A 133 -0.65 -10.71 8.66
N MET A 134 -1.48 -9.71 8.99
CA MET A 134 -1.08 -8.32 9.20
C MET A 134 -1.19 -7.93 10.68
N PRO A 135 -0.44 -6.89 11.12
CA PRO A 135 -0.68 -6.27 12.42
C PRO A 135 -2.10 -5.71 12.50
N VAL A 136 -2.84 -6.05 13.54
CA VAL A 136 -4.25 -5.66 13.69
C VAL A 136 -4.43 -4.14 13.72
N SER A 137 -3.48 -3.39 14.29
CA SER A 137 -3.55 -1.92 14.33
C SER A 137 -3.54 -1.28 12.95
N LEU A 138 -2.72 -1.77 12.03
CA LEU A 138 -2.67 -1.28 10.66
C LEU A 138 -3.82 -1.81 9.82
N ASP A 139 -4.09 -3.11 9.88
CA ASP A 139 -5.15 -3.74 9.09
C ASP A 139 -6.50 -3.07 9.34
N LEU A 140 -6.83 -2.82 10.61
CA LEU A 140 -8.04 -2.10 10.98
C LEU A 140 -8.02 -0.64 10.52
N ALA A 141 -6.88 0.07 10.64
CA ALA A 141 -6.77 1.44 10.15
C ALA A 141 -6.99 1.53 8.63
N GLN A 142 -6.41 0.61 7.85
CA GLN A 142 -6.62 0.52 6.39
C GLN A 142 -8.07 0.16 6.04
N LEU A 143 -8.66 -0.79 6.75
CA LEU A 143 -10.06 -1.19 6.52
C LEU A 143 -11.03 -0.03 6.78
N ILE A 144 -10.84 0.75 7.85
CA ILE A 144 -11.64 1.94 8.14
C ILE A 144 -11.59 2.93 6.97
N MET A 145 -10.41 3.19 6.42
CA MET A 145 -10.26 4.12 5.28
C MET A 145 -10.89 3.59 4.00
N ARG A 146 -10.77 2.30 3.73
CA ARG A 146 -11.40 1.67 2.57
C ARG A 146 -12.93 1.73 2.66
N VAL A 147 -13.50 1.35 3.79
CA VAL A 147 -14.97 1.41 4.00
C VAL A 147 -15.49 2.84 3.93
N LEU A 148 -14.74 3.82 4.47
CA LEU A 148 -15.12 5.23 4.37
C LEU A 148 -15.15 5.72 2.92
N ALA A 149 -14.17 5.31 2.11
CA ALA A 149 -14.14 5.61 0.66
C ALA A 149 -15.28 4.93 -0.10
N ASP A 150 -15.62 3.69 0.24
CA ASP A 150 -16.75 2.97 -0.34
C ASP A 150 -18.07 3.71 -0.03
N ILE A 151 -18.29 4.13 1.23
CA ILE A 151 -19.46 4.92 1.63
C ILE A 151 -19.53 6.22 0.81
N ARG A 152 -18.41 6.93 0.65
CA ARG A 152 -18.34 8.15 -0.15
C ARG A 152 -18.71 7.90 -1.61
N LYS A 153 -18.16 6.85 -2.21
CA LYS A 153 -18.41 6.47 -3.63
C LYS A 153 -19.82 5.96 -3.85
N GLU A 154 -20.44 5.31 -2.87
CA GLU A 154 -21.86 4.92 -2.91
C GLU A 154 -22.79 6.14 -2.99
N GLY A 155 -22.46 7.26 -2.32
CA GLY A 155 -23.22 8.50 -2.31
C GLY A 155 -24.62 8.38 -1.71
N LYS A 156 -24.87 7.41 -0.83
CA LYS A 156 -26.19 7.12 -0.24
C LYS A 156 -26.32 7.64 1.19
N VAL A 157 -25.28 7.48 1.98
CA VAL A 157 -25.17 7.95 3.37
C VAL A 157 -23.89 8.74 3.51
N MET A 158 -23.75 9.59 4.54
CA MET A 158 -22.60 10.46 4.73
C MET A 158 -22.21 11.22 3.44
N THR A 159 -23.19 11.76 2.74
CA THR A 159 -23.03 12.38 1.39
C THR A 159 -22.15 13.62 1.37
N TYR A 160 -21.81 14.14 2.54
CA TYR A 160 -20.91 15.26 2.77
C TYR A 160 -19.42 14.88 2.70
N LEU A 161 -19.08 13.59 2.59
CA LEU A 161 -17.67 13.14 2.56
C LEU A 161 -16.94 13.63 1.31
N ARG A 162 -15.70 14.11 1.52
CA ARG A 162 -14.73 14.45 0.48
C ARG A 162 -13.62 13.40 0.44
N PRO A 163 -12.73 13.40 -0.60
CA PRO A 163 -11.79 12.31 -0.82
C PRO A 163 -10.72 12.12 0.25
N ASP A 164 -10.24 13.19 0.91
CA ASP A 164 -9.14 13.11 1.87
C ASP A 164 -9.61 12.67 3.25
N SER A 165 -8.92 11.69 3.82
CA SER A 165 -9.16 11.25 5.19
C SER A 165 -7.96 10.47 5.76
N LYS A 166 -7.92 10.38 7.09
CA LYS A 166 -6.91 9.66 7.87
C LYS A 166 -7.57 8.86 8.98
N SER A 167 -6.99 7.71 9.30
CA SER A 167 -7.36 6.91 10.47
C SER A 167 -6.13 6.57 11.29
N GLN A 168 -6.35 6.34 12.58
CA GLN A 168 -5.33 5.83 13.48
C GLN A 168 -5.98 4.87 14.46
N VAL A 169 -5.36 3.72 14.68
CA VAL A 169 -5.85 2.69 15.59
C VAL A 169 -4.78 2.38 16.62
N THR A 170 -5.15 2.48 17.90
CA THR A 170 -4.30 2.10 19.04
C THR A 170 -4.84 0.81 19.64
N VAL A 171 -3.97 -0.17 19.76
CA VAL A 171 -4.26 -1.49 20.33
C VAL A 171 -3.40 -1.72 21.57
N GLU A 172 -4.00 -2.28 22.61
CA GLU A 172 -3.27 -2.76 23.79
C GLU A 172 -2.78 -4.18 23.55
N TYR A 173 -1.49 -4.39 23.79
CA TYR A 173 -0.80 -5.67 23.67
C TYR A 173 -0.32 -6.15 25.03
N SER A 174 -0.29 -7.47 25.25
CA SER A 174 0.45 -8.08 26.37
C SER A 174 1.96 -8.00 26.15
N ASP A 175 2.75 -8.28 27.20
CA ASP A 175 4.22 -8.39 27.09
C ASP A 175 4.66 -9.48 26.10
N ASP A 176 3.81 -10.48 25.83
CA ASP A 176 4.03 -11.53 24.84
C ASP A 176 3.64 -11.11 23.41
N ASN A 177 3.40 -9.83 23.18
CA ASN A 177 3.03 -9.25 21.88
C ASN A 177 1.70 -9.80 21.32
N ILE A 178 0.73 -10.09 22.20
CA ILE A 178 -0.60 -10.56 21.83
C ILE A 178 -1.60 -9.39 21.98
N PRO A 179 -2.39 -9.06 20.94
CA PRO A 179 -3.39 -8.01 21.03
C PRO A 179 -4.49 -8.39 22.04
N GLN A 180 -4.87 -7.45 22.91
CA GLN A 180 -5.82 -7.66 23.99
C GLN A 180 -7.14 -6.91 23.76
N ARG A 181 -7.07 -5.66 23.33
CA ARG A 181 -8.23 -4.83 23.03
C ARG A 181 -7.85 -3.64 22.16
N ILE A 182 -8.85 -3.08 21.47
CA ILE A 182 -8.73 -1.78 20.83
C ILE A 182 -8.97 -0.71 21.90
N ASP A 183 -7.99 0.20 22.05
CA ASP A 183 -8.06 1.30 23.02
C ASP A 183 -8.64 2.57 22.40
N THR A 184 -8.15 2.95 21.20
CA THR A 184 -8.51 4.22 20.57
C THR A 184 -8.64 4.06 19.05
N ILE A 185 -9.66 4.70 18.49
CA ILE A 185 -9.84 4.89 17.04
C ILE A 185 -9.96 6.40 16.76
N VAL A 186 -9.10 6.91 15.90
CA VAL A 186 -9.15 8.27 15.39
C VAL A 186 -9.57 8.24 13.92
N VAL A 187 -10.52 9.07 13.52
CA VAL A 187 -10.92 9.28 12.13
C VAL A 187 -10.96 10.77 11.87
N SER A 188 -10.16 11.23 10.91
CA SER A 188 -10.23 12.60 10.39
C SER A 188 -10.65 12.54 8.93
N THR A 189 -11.78 13.12 8.59
CA THR A 189 -12.32 13.10 7.23
C THR A 189 -12.63 14.50 6.73
N GLN A 190 -12.21 14.78 5.49
CA GLN A 190 -12.62 15.97 4.77
C GLN A 190 -14.11 15.90 4.45
N HIS A 191 -14.80 17.04 4.57
CA HIS A 191 -16.25 17.13 4.41
C HIS A 191 -16.69 18.45 3.78
N ASP A 192 -17.91 18.49 3.24
CA ASP A 192 -18.57 19.71 2.80
C ASP A 192 -19.01 20.55 4.00
N ASP A 193 -19.27 21.85 3.77
CA ASP A 193 -20.00 22.73 4.71
C ASP A 193 -21.51 22.48 4.55
N PHE A 194 -22.04 21.45 5.23
CA PHE A 194 -23.36 20.89 4.94
C PHE A 194 -24.47 21.25 5.97
N ILE A 195 -24.11 21.85 7.10
CA ILE A 195 -25.11 22.35 8.09
C ILE A 195 -24.92 23.85 8.25
N LYS A 196 -26.04 24.59 8.15
CA LYS A 196 -26.06 26.05 8.30
C LYS A 196 -26.94 26.46 9.46
N LYS A 197 -26.56 27.54 10.16
CA LYS A 197 -27.39 28.23 11.15
C LYS A 197 -28.52 29.00 10.49
N ALA A 198 -29.47 29.47 11.27
CA ALA A 198 -30.60 30.25 10.79
C ALA A 198 -30.22 31.57 10.09
N ASP A 199 -29.05 32.11 10.38
CA ASP A 199 -28.47 33.30 9.75
C ASP A 199 -27.71 33.03 8.45
N GLY A 200 -27.61 31.74 8.06
CA GLY A 200 -26.89 31.30 6.86
C GLY A 200 -25.38 31.02 7.06
N SER A 201 -24.83 31.31 8.24
CA SER A 201 -23.45 30.94 8.58
C SER A 201 -23.32 29.44 8.83
N ASP A 202 -22.06 28.91 8.75
CA ASP A 202 -21.79 27.52 9.03
C ASP A 202 -22.05 27.17 10.48
N ASP A 203 -22.64 25.99 10.73
CA ASP A 203 -22.79 25.40 12.06
C ASP A 203 -21.76 24.29 12.26
N ASP A 204 -20.53 24.69 12.56
CA ASP A 204 -19.39 23.78 12.71
C ASP A 204 -19.63 22.75 13.84
N GLU A 205 -20.28 23.16 14.95
CA GLU A 205 -20.57 22.28 16.08
C GLU A 205 -21.57 21.18 15.70
N ALA A 206 -22.66 21.55 15.03
CA ALA A 206 -23.65 20.58 14.54
C ALA A 206 -23.06 19.64 13.47
N MET A 207 -22.21 20.16 12.57
CA MET A 207 -21.50 19.32 11.55
C MET A 207 -20.59 18.31 12.23
N LEU A 208 -19.75 18.72 13.16
CA LEU A 208 -18.83 17.81 13.87
C LEU A 208 -19.57 16.76 14.70
N ALA A 209 -20.65 17.15 15.36
CA ALA A 209 -21.51 16.22 16.09
C ALA A 209 -22.12 15.16 15.14
N LYS A 210 -22.62 15.60 13.97
CA LYS A 210 -23.17 14.70 12.95
C LYS A 210 -22.13 13.76 12.38
N ILE A 211 -20.93 14.24 12.03
CA ILE A 211 -19.84 13.42 11.52
C ILE A 211 -19.44 12.36 12.56
N ARG A 212 -19.33 12.75 13.84
CA ARG A 212 -19.03 11.82 14.93
C ARG A 212 -20.11 10.74 15.07
N GLU A 213 -21.37 11.12 15.06
CA GLU A 213 -22.51 10.20 15.12
C GLU A 213 -22.44 9.18 13.98
N ASP A 214 -22.23 9.64 12.75
CA ASP A 214 -22.18 8.80 11.56
C ASP A 214 -20.95 7.87 11.53
N VAL A 215 -19.80 8.33 11.99
CA VAL A 215 -18.62 7.48 12.13
C VAL A 215 -18.90 6.32 13.09
N VAL A 216 -19.50 6.61 14.27
CA VAL A 216 -19.76 5.58 15.28
C VAL A 216 -20.90 4.65 14.88
N ASN A 217 -21.97 5.19 14.24
CA ASN A 217 -23.21 4.45 13.99
C ASN A 217 -23.35 3.90 12.56
N ILE A 218 -22.53 4.36 11.60
CA ILE A 218 -22.56 3.88 10.21
C ILE A 218 -21.22 3.26 9.82
N LEU A 219 -20.11 4.01 9.94
CA LEU A 219 -18.79 3.54 9.48
C LEU A 219 -18.32 2.32 10.31
N ILE A 220 -18.25 2.45 11.63
CA ILE A 220 -17.73 1.37 12.50
C ILE A 220 -18.56 0.08 12.41
N PRO A 221 -19.90 0.10 12.39
CA PRO A 221 -20.68 -1.11 12.14
C PRO A 221 -20.36 -1.79 10.80
N ARG A 222 -20.26 -1.03 9.69
CA ARG A 222 -19.87 -1.60 8.38
C ARG A 222 -18.45 -2.19 8.39
N VAL A 223 -17.53 -1.56 9.12
CA VAL A 223 -16.17 -2.12 9.31
C VAL A 223 -16.25 -3.45 10.05
N LYS A 224 -17.03 -3.54 11.12
CA LYS A 224 -17.21 -4.77 11.92
C LYS A 224 -17.77 -5.93 11.11
N GLU A 225 -18.66 -5.68 10.14
CA GLU A 225 -19.22 -6.69 9.25
C GLU A 225 -18.17 -7.40 8.36
N LEU A 226 -17.02 -6.78 8.15
CA LEU A 226 -15.92 -7.27 7.30
C LEU A 226 -14.78 -7.91 8.10
N LEU A 227 -14.84 -7.89 9.43
CA LEU A 227 -13.79 -8.39 10.30
C LEU A 227 -13.98 -9.87 10.65
N GLY A 228 -12.87 -10.62 10.71
CA GLY A 228 -12.85 -11.95 11.30
C GLY A 228 -13.05 -11.95 12.82
N GLU A 229 -13.41 -13.09 13.38
CA GLU A 229 -13.74 -13.26 14.81
C GLU A 229 -12.62 -12.81 15.74
N LYS A 230 -11.36 -13.06 15.39
CA LYS A 230 -10.19 -12.64 16.19
C LYS A 230 -10.14 -11.14 16.43
N VAL A 231 -10.37 -10.36 15.38
CA VAL A 231 -10.33 -8.88 15.45
C VAL A 231 -11.60 -8.33 16.09
N LEU A 232 -12.77 -8.93 15.80
CA LEU A 232 -14.05 -8.56 16.43
C LEU A 232 -14.00 -8.72 17.95
N ALA A 233 -13.33 -9.74 18.46
CA ALA A 233 -13.18 -9.97 19.90
C ALA A 233 -12.37 -8.87 20.63
N LEU A 234 -11.61 -8.05 19.89
CA LEU A 234 -10.85 -6.93 20.46
C LEU A 234 -11.69 -5.68 20.67
N PHE A 235 -12.89 -5.61 20.06
CA PHE A 235 -13.81 -4.50 20.27
C PHE A 235 -14.48 -4.61 21.65
N ASN A 236 -14.58 -3.46 22.31
CA ASN A 236 -15.17 -3.33 23.64
C ASN A 236 -15.93 -2.00 23.75
N ASP A 237 -16.64 -1.78 24.86
CA ASP A 237 -17.45 -0.57 25.07
C ASP A 237 -16.61 0.66 25.50
N ASP A 238 -15.34 0.46 25.88
CA ASP A 238 -14.46 1.51 26.39
C ASP A 238 -13.59 2.16 25.28
N ILE A 239 -13.83 1.84 24.01
CA ILE A 239 -13.06 2.41 22.89
C ILE A 239 -13.25 3.93 22.84
N LYS A 240 -12.14 4.66 22.84
CA LYS A 240 -12.12 6.11 22.68
C LYS A 240 -12.20 6.48 21.20
N TYR A 241 -13.27 7.15 20.79
CA TYR A 241 -13.42 7.65 19.42
C TYR A 241 -13.08 9.14 19.35
N PHE A 242 -12.05 9.48 18.56
CA PHE A 242 -11.72 10.86 18.19
C PHE A 242 -12.07 11.07 16.72
N VAL A 243 -13.04 11.91 16.45
CA VAL A 243 -13.52 12.20 15.10
C VAL A 243 -13.33 13.69 14.82
N ASN A 244 -12.58 14.03 13.78
CA ASN A 244 -12.16 15.39 13.43
C ASN A 244 -11.75 16.22 14.68
N PRO A 245 -10.78 15.75 15.49
CA PRO A 245 -10.47 16.36 16.78
C PRO A 245 -9.95 17.79 16.69
N THR A 246 -9.44 18.20 15.53
CA THR A 246 -8.98 19.57 15.25
C THR A 246 -10.12 20.52 14.84
N GLY A 247 -11.34 19.99 14.66
CA GLY A 247 -12.51 20.74 14.19
C GLY A 247 -12.80 20.54 12.71
N LYS A 248 -13.34 21.56 12.07
CA LYS A 248 -13.76 21.58 10.65
C LYS A 248 -12.60 21.19 9.72
N PHE A 249 -12.88 20.29 8.77
CA PHE A 249 -11.92 19.83 7.79
C PHE A 249 -12.50 19.90 6.36
N VAL A 250 -12.69 21.10 5.85
CA VAL A 250 -13.21 21.39 4.50
C VAL A 250 -12.06 21.54 3.49
N ILE A 251 -10.98 22.21 3.89
CA ILE A 251 -9.77 22.34 3.08
C ILE A 251 -8.90 21.10 3.32
N GLY A 252 -8.71 20.29 2.28
CA GLY A 252 -7.94 19.05 2.32
C GLY A 252 -7.50 18.62 0.93
N GLY A 253 -6.95 17.40 0.84
CA GLY A 253 -6.36 16.91 -0.39
C GLY A 253 -5.17 17.77 -0.83
N PRO A 254 -4.78 17.74 -2.12
CA PRO A 254 -3.64 18.51 -2.64
C PRO A 254 -3.77 20.02 -2.46
N HIS A 255 -4.96 20.56 -2.20
CA HIS A 255 -5.16 21.96 -1.85
C HIS A 255 -4.74 22.25 -0.40
N GLY A 256 -4.97 21.32 0.51
CA GLY A 256 -4.62 21.47 1.93
C GLY A 256 -3.15 21.21 2.22
N ASP A 257 -2.55 20.23 1.55
CA ASP A 257 -1.17 19.81 1.73
C ASP A 257 -0.60 19.23 0.42
N THR A 258 0.70 19.33 0.27
CA THR A 258 1.41 18.83 -0.91
C THR A 258 1.66 17.32 -0.80
N GLY A 259 1.42 16.59 -1.89
CA GLY A 259 1.69 15.17 -2.01
C GLY A 259 2.88 14.83 -2.89
N LEU A 260 3.61 13.78 -2.51
CA LEU A 260 4.67 13.17 -3.31
C LEU A 260 4.57 11.66 -3.29
N THR A 261 5.00 11.02 -4.38
CA THR A 261 5.18 9.56 -4.46
C THR A 261 6.16 9.09 -3.38
N GLY A 262 5.79 8.02 -2.66
CA GLY A 262 6.68 7.35 -1.71
C GLY A 262 6.80 8.02 -0.34
N ARG A 263 5.86 8.89 0.05
CA ARG A 263 5.85 9.51 1.39
C ARG A 263 4.96 8.81 2.42
N LYS A 264 4.31 7.71 2.06
CA LYS A 264 3.46 6.91 2.95
C LYS A 264 3.91 5.45 3.06
N ILE A 265 5.22 5.22 2.97
CA ILE A 265 5.82 3.88 2.90
C ILE A 265 5.53 3.01 4.14
N ILE A 266 5.32 3.59 5.31
CA ILE A 266 4.96 2.85 6.53
C ILE A 266 3.49 2.42 6.48
N VAL A 267 2.60 3.27 5.95
CA VAL A 267 1.20 2.92 5.67
C VAL A 267 1.11 1.83 4.60
N ASP A 268 1.97 1.89 3.60
CA ASP A 268 2.04 0.92 2.50
C ASP A 268 2.45 -0.48 2.97
N THR A 269 3.14 -0.61 4.09
CA THR A 269 3.75 -1.85 4.56
C THR A 269 3.14 -2.37 5.86
N TYR A 270 3.72 -2.08 7.03
CA TYR A 270 3.38 -2.77 8.28
C TYR A 270 3.01 -1.83 9.44
N GLY A 271 2.79 -0.53 9.17
CA GLY A 271 2.33 0.44 10.20
C GLY A 271 3.28 0.63 11.38
N GLY A 272 4.57 0.32 11.19
CA GLY A 272 5.60 0.43 12.23
C GLY A 272 5.87 -0.86 13.02
N LYS A 273 5.06 -1.92 12.87
CA LYS A 273 5.35 -3.23 13.50
C LYS A 273 6.51 -3.96 12.83
N GLY A 274 6.57 -3.93 11.51
CA GLY A 274 7.71 -4.41 10.73
C GLY A 274 8.63 -3.28 10.32
N ALA A 275 9.93 -3.56 10.17
CA ALA A 275 10.91 -2.61 9.66
C ALA A 275 10.66 -2.28 8.17
N HIS A 276 11.23 -1.16 7.70
CA HIS A 276 11.21 -0.72 6.31
C HIS A 276 12.60 -0.28 5.85
N GLY A 277 12.97 -0.60 4.61
CA GLY A 277 14.28 -0.25 4.06
C GLY A 277 14.43 1.19 3.59
N GLY A 278 13.31 1.93 3.48
CA GLY A 278 13.27 3.35 3.08
C GLY A 278 12.92 3.58 1.60
N GLY A 279 12.98 2.56 0.74
CA GLY A 279 12.66 2.69 -0.68
C GLY A 279 11.15 2.79 -0.94
N ALA A 280 10.72 3.76 -1.76
CA ALA A 280 9.36 3.88 -2.25
C ALA A 280 9.02 2.73 -3.22
N PHE A 281 7.74 2.36 -3.30
CA PHE A 281 7.25 1.31 -4.21
C PHE A 281 6.63 1.90 -5.48
N SER A 282 5.65 2.80 -5.33
CA SER A 282 4.86 3.33 -6.44
C SER A 282 5.73 3.98 -7.50
N GLY A 283 5.35 3.80 -8.77
CA GLY A 283 6.07 4.29 -9.94
C GLY A 283 7.28 3.46 -10.38
N LYS A 284 7.70 2.46 -9.59
CA LYS A 284 8.84 1.59 -9.87
C LYS A 284 8.38 0.25 -10.45
N ASP A 285 8.96 -0.16 -11.59
CA ASP A 285 8.79 -1.51 -12.14
C ASP A 285 9.56 -2.56 -11.35
N SER A 286 9.31 -3.84 -11.65
CA SER A 286 9.86 -5.00 -10.93
C SER A 286 11.39 -5.15 -10.95
N SER A 287 12.11 -4.45 -11.83
CA SER A 287 13.57 -4.44 -11.83
C SER A 287 14.18 -3.70 -10.64
N LYS A 288 13.38 -2.86 -9.97
CA LYS A 288 13.78 -2.14 -8.76
C LYS A 288 13.50 -3.01 -7.54
N VAL A 289 14.59 -3.48 -6.91
CA VAL A 289 14.53 -4.40 -5.76
C VAL A 289 13.80 -3.80 -4.55
N ASP A 290 13.78 -2.48 -4.40
CA ASP A 290 12.97 -1.79 -3.38
C ASP A 290 11.53 -2.31 -3.34
N ARG A 291 10.94 -2.56 -4.51
CA ARG A 291 9.58 -3.05 -4.66
C ARG A 291 9.53 -4.57 -4.75
N SER A 292 10.23 -5.17 -5.69
CA SER A 292 10.15 -6.60 -5.96
C SER A 292 10.62 -7.47 -4.80
N ALA A 293 11.72 -7.12 -4.16
CA ALA A 293 12.24 -7.89 -3.03
C ALA A 293 11.45 -7.65 -1.73
N ALA A 294 10.83 -6.48 -1.55
CA ALA A 294 9.89 -6.27 -0.44
C ALA A 294 8.66 -7.19 -0.60
N TYR A 295 8.16 -7.38 -1.80
CA TYR A 295 7.07 -8.33 -2.06
C TYR A 295 7.50 -9.78 -1.84
N ALA A 296 8.69 -10.16 -2.30
CA ALA A 296 9.22 -11.51 -2.11
C ALA A 296 9.43 -11.83 -0.61
N THR A 297 10.00 -10.91 0.16
CA THR A 297 10.18 -11.10 1.60
C THR A 297 8.86 -11.16 2.35
N ARG A 298 7.82 -10.40 1.92
CA ARG A 298 6.45 -10.53 2.44
C ARG A 298 5.88 -11.91 2.14
N HIS A 299 6.00 -12.40 0.91
CA HIS A 299 5.52 -13.72 0.52
C HIS A 299 6.14 -14.81 1.38
N ILE A 300 7.46 -14.76 1.61
CA ILE A 300 8.16 -15.69 2.47
C ILE A 300 7.67 -15.58 3.91
N ALA A 301 7.69 -14.39 4.52
CA ALA A 301 7.29 -14.21 5.91
C ALA A 301 5.86 -14.69 6.17
N LYS A 302 4.92 -14.38 5.26
CA LYS A 302 3.52 -14.80 5.35
C LYS A 302 3.37 -16.32 5.30
N ASN A 303 4.02 -16.98 4.36
CA ASN A 303 3.97 -18.43 4.22
C ASN A 303 4.66 -19.16 5.38
N MET A 304 5.75 -18.59 5.94
CA MET A 304 6.43 -19.14 7.12
C MET A 304 5.52 -19.10 8.36
N VAL A 305 4.84 -17.98 8.61
CA VAL A 305 3.88 -17.86 9.71
C VAL A 305 2.67 -18.76 9.48
N ALA A 306 2.13 -18.81 8.26
CA ALA A 306 1.01 -19.67 7.92
C ALA A 306 1.34 -21.17 8.03
N ALA A 307 2.60 -21.55 7.77
CA ALA A 307 3.08 -22.93 7.96
C ALA A 307 3.28 -23.32 9.43
N GLY A 308 3.24 -22.35 10.35
CA GLY A 308 3.43 -22.59 11.78
C GLY A 308 4.89 -22.59 12.23
N VAL A 309 5.82 -22.04 11.45
CA VAL A 309 7.23 -21.91 11.87
C VAL A 309 7.38 -20.95 13.04
N ALA A 310 6.59 -19.86 13.04
CA ALA A 310 6.51 -18.88 14.13
C ALA A 310 5.15 -18.18 14.11
N ASP A 311 4.76 -17.56 15.21
CA ASP A 311 3.58 -16.68 15.28
C ASP A 311 3.81 -15.31 14.63
N GLU A 312 5.07 -14.91 14.55
CA GLU A 312 5.51 -13.61 14.05
C GLU A 312 6.88 -13.75 13.41
N MET A 313 7.10 -13.13 12.26
CA MET A 313 8.36 -13.22 11.54
C MET A 313 8.65 -11.96 10.74
N LEU A 314 9.89 -11.45 10.92
CA LEU A 314 10.51 -10.45 10.04
C LEU A 314 11.58 -11.15 9.19
N VAL A 315 11.55 -10.90 7.90
CA VAL A 315 12.58 -11.34 6.94
C VAL A 315 13.22 -10.11 6.30
N GLN A 316 14.53 -9.98 6.37
CA GLN A 316 15.29 -8.97 5.65
C GLN A 316 16.10 -9.62 4.53
N VAL A 317 16.15 -8.96 3.39
CA VAL A 317 17.09 -9.26 2.31
C VAL A 317 17.86 -8.00 1.94
N SER A 318 19.14 -8.12 1.58
CA SER A 318 19.94 -6.97 1.11
C SER A 318 20.65 -7.28 -0.18
N TYR A 319 20.83 -6.23 -1.02
CA TYR A 319 21.53 -6.33 -2.30
C TYR A 319 22.62 -5.29 -2.42
N ALA A 320 23.64 -5.63 -3.21
CA ALA A 320 24.60 -4.68 -3.75
C ALA A 320 24.24 -4.41 -5.23
N ILE A 321 24.40 -3.18 -5.68
CA ILE A 321 24.13 -2.78 -7.06
C ILE A 321 24.93 -3.66 -8.04
N GLY A 322 24.29 -4.12 -9.11
CA GLY A 322 24.92 -4.96 -10.14
C GLY A 322 25.19 -6.42 -9.72
N VAL A 323 24.82 -6.83 -8.50
CA VAL A 323 24.98 -8.21 -8.01
C VAL A 323 23.62 -8.88 -7.96
N ALA A 324 23.50 -10.06 -8.59
CA ALA A 324 22.22 -10.78 -8.66
C ALA A 324 21.86 -11.46 -7.34
N LYS A 325 22.80 -12.11 -6.66
CA LYS A 325 22.54 -12.80 -5.40
C LYS A 325 22.45 -11.80 -4.25
N PRO A 326 21.52 -11.98 -3.31
CA PRO A 326 21.50 -11.19 -2.07
C PRO A 326 22.84 -11.25 -1.35
N VAL A 327 23.23 -10.14 -0.73
CA VAL A 327 24.41 -10.06 0.15
C VAL A 327 24.12 -10.75 1.48
N SER A 328 22.88 -10.64 1.98
CA SER A 328 22.45 -11.28 3.23
C SER A 328 20.97 -11.56 3.26
N VAL A 329 20.59 -12.58 4.03
CA VAL A 329 19.23 -12.86 4.48
C VAL A 329 19.26 -12.90 6.00
N TYR A 330 18.35 -12.17 6.65
CA TYR A 330 18.20 -12.14 8.11
C TYR A 330 16.77 -12.43 8.50
N VAL A 331 16.58 -13.13 9.59
CA VAL A 331 15.28 -13.47 10.17
C VAL A 331 15.23 -13.05 11.62
N ASN A 332 14.08 -12.57 12.07
CA ASN A 332 13.74 -12.39 13.47
C ASN A 332 12.34 -12.93 13.74
N THR A 333 12.24 -13.94 14.60
CA THR A 333 10.97 -14.53 15.02
C THR A 333 10.45 -13.93 16.33
N TYR A 334 11.12 -12.92 16.87
CA TYR A 334 10.80 -12.26 18.14
C TYR A 334 10.66 -13.23 19.32
N GLY A 335 11.34 -14.39 19.23
CA GLY A 335 11.25 -15.47 20.23
C GLY A 335 9.98 -16.30 20.17
N ARG A 336 9.12 -16.10 19.15
CA ARG A 336 7.81 -16.77 19.01
C ARG A 336 7.80 -17.90 17.98
N LYS A 337 8.96 -18.54 17.76
CA LYS A 337 9.12 -19.70 16.88
C LYS A 337 8.61 -21.00 17.53
N HIS A 338 8.19 -21.95 16.69
CA HIS A 338 7.69 -23.27 17.09
C HIS A 338 8.61 -24.41 16.61
N VAL A 339 9.75 -24.09 16.01
CA VAL A 339 10.75 -25.05 15.53
C VAL A 339 12.01 -25.00 16.41
N ASP A 340 12.70 -26.12 16.55
CA ASP A 340 13.97 -26.20 17.27
C ASP A 340 15.14 -25.80 16.37
N MET A 341 15.12 -24.54 15.92
CA MET A 341 16.13 -23.92 15.07
C MET A 341 16.33 -22.47 15.53
N SER A 342 17.55 -21.97 15.47
CA SER A 342 17.83 -20.54 15.65
C SER A 342 17.30 -19.72 14.47
N ASP A 343 17.10 -18.40 14.67
CA ASP A 343 16.72 -17.50 13.58
C ASP A 343 17.74 -17.48 12.42
N GLY A 344 19.04 -17.69 12.75
CA GLY A 344 20.11 -17.83 11.76
C GLY A 344 19.99 -19.10 10.92
N GLU A 345 19.63 -20.25 11.53
CA GLU A 345 19.38 -21.50 10.81
C GLU A 345 18.13 -21.40 9.94
N ILE A 346 17.07 -20.71 10.40
CA ILE A 346 15.88 -20.41 9.60
C ILE A 346 16.27 -19.53 8.40
N ALA A 347 17.10 -18.50 8.59
CA ALA A 347 17.57 -17.62 7.50
C ALA A 347 18.37 -18.38 6.44
N ASN A 348 19.26 -19.30 6.87
CA ASN A 348 20.00 -20.15 5.93
C ASN A 348 19.06 -21.05 5.11
N LYS A 349 18.09 -21.67 5.78
CA LYS A 349 17.07 -22.49 5.11
C LYS A 349 16.26 -21.71 4.10
N ILE A 350 15.85 -20.48 4.41
CA ILE A 350 15.20 -19.57 3.47
C ILE A 350 16.10 -19.31 2.23
N SER A 351 17.38 -19.05 2.45
CA SER A 351 18.36 -18.81 1.37
C SER A 351 18.54 -20.02 0.45
N GLU A 352 18.38 -21.23 0.98
CA GLU A 352 18.45 -22.48 0.19
C GLU A 352 17.16 -22.79 -0.55
N MET A 353 15.99 -22.44 0.05
CA MET A 353 14.67 -22.78 -0.48
C MET A 353 14.17 -21.82 -1.56
N PHE A 354 14.61 -20.55 -1.53
CA PHE A 354 14.09 -19.47 -2.37
C PHE A 354 15.18 -18.84 -3.22
N ASP A 355 14.89 -18.72 -4.52
CA ASP A 355 15.77 -17.95 -5.43
C ASP A 355 15.42 -16.46 -5.33
N LEU A 356 16.21 -15.74 -4.54
CA LEU A 356 16.03 -14.32 -4.28
C LEU A 356 16.76 -13.39 -5.27
N ARG A 357 17.20 -13.92 -6.42
CA ARG A 357 17.71 -13.08 -7.51
C ARG A 357 16.57 -12.23 -8.10
N PRO A 358 16.82 -10.95 -8.46
CA PRO A 358 15.76 -10.05 -8.93
C PRO A 358 14.89 -10.63 -10.05
N LYS A 359 15.53 -11.28 -11.04
CA LYS A 359 14.81 -11.89 -12.17
C LYS A 359 13.98 -13.11 -11.78
N ALA A 360 14.43 -13.89 -10.80
CA ALA A 360 13.68 -15.02 -10.27
C ALA A 360 12.41 -14.52 -9.53
N ILE A 361 12.55 -13.51 -8.69
CA ILE A 361 11.44 -12.86 -7.99
C ILE A 361 10.41 -12.32 -8.99
N GLU A 362 10.86 -11.58 -10.00
CA GLU A 362 10.00 -11.01 -11.04
C GLU A 362 9.14 -12.08 -11.72
N LYS A 363 9.77 -13.21 -12.06
CA LYS A 363 9.10 -14.33 -12.75
C LYS A 363 8.14 -15.09 -11.81
N GLU A 364 8.58 -15.42 -10.59
CA GLU A 364 7.80 -16.18 -9.62
C GLU A 364 6.53 -15.41 -9.21
N LEU A 365 6.66 -14.15 -8.91
CA LEU A 365 5.56 -13.28 -8.52
C LEU A 365 4.84 -12.63 -9.72
N LYS A 366 5.23 -12.93 -10.95
CA LYS A 366 4.61 -12.43 -12.20
C LYS A 366 4.54 -10.89 -12.26
N LEU A 367 5.58 -10.20 -11.83
CA LEU A 367 5.58 -8.75 -11.62
C LEU A 367 5.65 -7.90 -12.90
N ARG A 368 5.66 -8.49 -14.10
CA ARG A 368 5.61 -7.77 -15.39
C ARG A 368 4.18 -7.54 -15.89
N GLN A 369 3.18 -7.72 -15.03
CA GLN A 369 1.79 -7.41 -15.33
C GLN A 369 1.42 -5.99 -14.84
N PRO A 370 0.41 -5.34 -15.44
CA PRO A 370 -0.09 -4.04 -15.00
C PRO A 370 -0.99 -4.19 -13.76
N MET A 371 -0.38 -4.53 -12.61
CA MET A 371 -1.03 -4.89 -11.34
C MET A 371 -0.88 -3.83 -10.25
N TYR A 372 -0.29 -2.68 -10.55
CA TYR A 372 0.28 -1.80 -9.55
C TYR A 372 -0.67 -0.70 -9.05
N LEU A 373 -1.60 -0.20 -9.86
CA LEU A 373 -2.56 0.82 -9.44
C LEU A 373 -3.33 0.41 -8.18
N GLU A 374 -3.76 -0.85 -8.11
CA GLU A 374 -4.53 -1.37 -6.97
C GLU A 374 -3.71 -1.48 -5.68
N THR A 375 -2.38 -1.41 -5.78
CA THR A 375 -1.50 -1.42 -4.60
C THR A 375 -1.31 -0.03 -4.00
N ALA A 376 -1.51 1.02 -4.80
CA ALA A 376 -1.15 2.40 -4.46
C ALA A 376 -2.03 3.05 -3.39
N ALA A 377 -3.09 2.39 -2.93
CA ALA A 377 -3.94 2.84 -1.84
C ALA A 377 -4.33 1.67 -0.92
N TYR A 378 -4.52 1.97 0.37
CA TYR A 378 -4.95 1.00 1.40
C TYR A 378 -3.98 -0.18 1.62
N GLY A 379 -2.68 0.05 1.42
CA GLY A 379 -1.60 -0.89 1.69
C GLY A 379 -1.26 -1.84 0.54
N HIS A 380 0.03 -2.13 0.40
CA HIS A 380 0.56 -3.11 -0.54
C HIS A 380 0.49 -4.54 0.01
N MET A 381 0.37 -4.68 1.34
CA MET A 381 0.37 -5.95 2.06
C MET A 381 -1.01 -6.22 2.70
N GLY A 382 -1.29 -7.48 3.02
CA GLY A 382 -2.53 -7.90 3.65
C GLY A 382 -3.75 -7.90 2.73
N ARG A 383 -3.53 -7.82 1.42
CA ARG A 383 -4.59 -7.83 0.41
C ARG A 383 -4.89 -9.26 -0.05
N LYS A 384 -6.01 -9.44 -0.74
CA LYS A 384 -6.39 -10.73 -1.31
C LYS A 384 -5.78 -10.90 -2.70
N ALA A 385 -5.06 -12.00 -2.91
CA ALA A 385 -4.64 -12.41 -4.25
C ALA A 385 -5.86 -12.82 -5.08
N GLU A 386 -6.06 -12.16 -6.23
CA GLU A 386 -7.17 -12.41 -7.13
C GLU A 386 -6.83 -12.08 -8.57
N THR A 387 -7.57 -12.66 -9.51
CA THR A 387 -7.44 -12.32 -10.94
C THR A 387 -8.58 -11.39 -11.34
N VAL A 388 -8.23 -10.26 -11.92
CA VAL A 388 -9.20 -9.26 -12.39
C VAL A 388 -9.01 -9.02 -13.88
N LYS A 389 -10.07 -8.57 -14.55
CA LYS A 389 -10.01 -8.15 -15.95
C LYS A 389 -9.77 -6.64 -16.00
N LYS A 390 -8.65 -6.22 -16.60
CA LYS A 390 -8.28 -4.81 -16.78
C LYS A 390 -8.34 -4.43 -18.26
N THR A 391 -8.81 -3.22 -18.55
CA THR A 391 -8.88 -2.68 -19.90
C THR A 391 -8.06 -1.39 -19.97
N PHE A 392 -7.13 -1.38 -20.92
CA PHE A 392 -6.24 -0.26 -21.19
C PHE A 392 -6.58 0.34 -22.54
N THR A 393 -6.73 1.66 -22.58
CA THR A 393 -6.99 2.42 -23.81
C THR A 393 -5.77 3.26 -24.18
N SER A 394 -5.47 3.35 -25.45
CA SER A 394 -4.39 4.17 -25.99
C SER A 394 -4.89 4.96 -27.20
N ARG A 395 -4.30 6.13 -27.46
CA ARG A 395 -4.52 6.86 -28.71
C ARG A 395 -3.72 6.29 -29.87
N TYR A 396 -2.73 5.44 -29.55
CA TYR A 396 -1.74 4.95 -30.51
C TYR A 396 -1.89 3.47 -30.82
N HIS A 397 -2.63 2.73 -29.97
CA HIS A 397 -2.84 1.30 -30.08
C HIS A 397 -4.32 0.95 -29.87
N GLU A 398 -4.68 -0.25 -30.32
CA GLU A 398 -5.99 -0.81 -30.04
C GLU A 398 -6.18 -0.99 -28.51
N THR A 399 -7.42 -0.87 -28.06
CA THR A 399 -7.81 -1.16 -26.68
C THR A 399 -7.43 -2.58 -26.32
N LYS A 400 -6.66 -2.75 -25.25
CA LYS A 400 -6.21 -4.06 -24.76
C LYS A 400 -6.96 -4.43 -23.50
N THR A 401 -7.61 -5.60 -23.49
CA THR A 401 -8.22 -6.19 -22.29
C THR A 401 -7.46 -7.45 -21.95
N MET A 402 -7.07 -7.60 -20.67
CA MET A 402 -6.28 -8.71 -20.20
C MET A 402 -6.66 -9.13 -18.77
N ASP A 403 -6.46 -10.39 -18.45
CA ASP A 403 -6.57 -10.89 -17.09
C ASP A 403 -5.26 -10.61 -16.36
N VAL A 404 -5.35 -9.99 -15.18
CA VAL A 404 -4.21 -9.57 -14.35
C VAL A 404 -4.34 -10.19 -12.97
N GLU A 405 -3.30 -10.87 -12.52
CA GLU A 405 -3.20 -11.42 -11.17
C GLU A 405 -2.69 -10.35 -10.20
N LEU A 406 -3.56 -9.89 -9.30
CA LEU A 406 -3.23 -8.90 -8.28
C LEU A 406 -2.65 -9.56 -7.02
N PHE A 407 -1.77 -8.85 -6.31
CA PHE A 407 -1.22 -9.24 -5.00
C PHE A 407 -0.68 -10.67 -4.95
N THR A 408 0.09 -11.07 -5.95
CA THR A 408 0.62 -12.44 -6.09
C THR A 408 1.47 -12.87 -4.89
N TRP A 409 2.13 -11.92 -4.20
CA TRP A 409 2.91 -12.14 -2.98
C TRP A 409 2.08 -12.42 -1.72
N GLU A 410 0.75 -12.31 -1.82
CA GLU A 410 -0.16 -12.64 -0.72
C GLU A 410 -0.69 -14.08 -0.78
N LYS A 411 -0.29 -14.87 -1.78
CA LYS A 411 -0.66 -16.29 -1.88
C LYS A 411 -0.04 -17.13 -0.76
N LEU A 412 -0.76 -18.20 -0.36
CA LEU A 412 -0.32 -19.21 0.59
C LEU A 412 0.06 -20.52 -0.12
N ASP A 413 0.80 -20.40 -1.21
CA ASP A 413 1.16 -21.50 -2.12
C ASP A 413 2.44 -22.23 -1.71
N LEU A 414 3.16 -21.77 -0.70
CA LEU A 414 4.41 -22.34 -0.21
C LEU A 414 4.26 -23.08 1.13
N VAL A 415 3.08 -23.03 1.76
CA VAL A 415 2.85 -23.57 3.11
C VAL A 415 3.24 -25.05 3.21
N GLU A 416 2.77 -25.90 2.30
CA GLU A 416 3.06 -27.35 2.35
C GLU A 416 4.54 -27.65 2.08
N LYS A 417 5.20 -26.89 1.21
CA LYS A 417 6.65 -26.99 0.97
C LYS A 417 7.41 -26.64 2.26
N ILE A 418 7.03 -25.55 2.92
CA ILE A 418 7.67 -25.09 4.16
C ILE A 418 7.46 -26.11 5.29
N LYS A 419 6.24 -26.60 5.51
CA LYS A 419 5.97 -27.63 6.52
C LYS A 419 6.88 -28.83 6.33
N LYS A 420 6.98 -29.36 5.12
CA LYS A 420 7.85 -30.49 4.80
C LYS A 420 9.32 -30.23 5.15
N GLU A 421 9.83 -29.05 4.77
CA GLU A 421 11.23 -28.67 5.00
C GLU A 421 11.55 -28.40 6.47
N PHE A 422 10.60 -27.96 7.25
CA PHE A 422 10.76 -27.68 8.69
C PHE A 422 10.29 -28.82 9.59
N GLY A 423 9.71 -29.88 9.04
CA GLY A 423 9.26 -31.06 9.79
C GLY A 423 8.00 -30.79 10.63
N LEU A 424 7.09 -29.94 10.13
CA LEU A 424 5.83 -29.53 10.76
C LEU A 424 4.63 -30.33 10.21
#